data_bd92d15617bf40c648045698611ed4b0
#
_entry.id   bd92d15617bf40c648045698611ed4b0
#
_cell.length_a   1.000
_cell.length_b   1.000
_cell.length_c   1.000
_cell.angle_alpha   90.00
_cell.angle_beta   90.00
_cell.angle_gamma   90.00
#
_symmetry.space_group_name_H-M   'P 1'
#
loop_
_entity.id
_entity.type
_entity.pdbx_description
1 polymer ?
#
loop_
_entity_poly.entity_id
_entity_poly.type
_entity_poly.pdbx_seq_one_letter_code
_entity_poly.pdbx_strand_id
1 'polypeptide(L)'
;MNEVCKIIKAYKETYKDLKLVIVVSAMGRKGSPYATDTLISLLSEINDQPNKRELDMIMSCGEIISGTVLTNMLQVRNIKATFLTGYQAGIITTNNFSDAKILDINTERILKELNDNNVVVIAGFQGKTEDGEITTLGRGGSDTSAVAIGKALNCSRVEIYTDVDGIMTADPRIEPDAKVLDCIDYEEVFQMAEKGAKVIHPRAVSLARSANITLSIKNTLNPEFAGTRICTECQREYMEYEVKNSLMTAVAHKDKVAQVKIKASEDGFTNILNDIEKENISIDMINFFIEEKAFVVEEGYIEQLENILKKSNIEYSIRKKCAKVTLIGAKINGIPGVMSRLVKALSKENIPLLQTSDSSMTISCLVDSNDISKSVHAIHNEFHLN
;
A
#
# COMPACT_ATOMS: atom_id res chain seq x y z
N MET A 1 2.71 -15.69 15.04
CA MET A 1 3.95 -16.51 15.09
C MET A 1 3.69 -18.03 15.01
N ASN A 2 2.83 -18.64 15.84
CA ASN A 2 2.58 -20.08 15.74
C ASN A 2 2.05 -20.51 14.35
N GLU A 3 1.10 -19.76 13.78
CA GLU A 3 0.58 -20.05 12.44
C GLU A 3 1.67 -19.92 11.37
N VAL A 4 2.54 -18.92 11.46
CA VAL A 4 3.69 -18.77 10.56
C VAL A 4 4.60 -20.00 10.62
N CYS A 5 4.89 -20.52 11.83
CA CYS A 5 5.67 -21.76 11.96
C CYS A 5 4.98 -22.98 11.34
N LYS A 6 3.65 -23.09 11.43
CA LYS A 6 2.90 -24.16 10.77
C LYS A 6 2.99 -24.06 9.26
N ILE A 7 2.83 -22.85 8.70
CA ILE A 7 2.96 -22.60 7.26
C ILE A 7 4.34 -23.01 6.77
N ILE A 8 5.42 -22.55 7.44
CA ILE A 8 6.80 -22.87 7.07
C ILE A 8 7.03 -24.39 7.14
N LYS A 9 6.51 -25.04 8.19
CA LYS A 9 6.59 -26.50 8.33
C LYS A 9 5.91 -27.22 7.19
N ALA A 10 4.68 -26.83 6.82
CA ALA A 10 3.93 -27.41 5.71
C ALA A 10 4.69 -27.29 4.37
N TYR A 11 5.30 -26.12 4.09
CA TYR A 11 6.15 -25.93 2.91
C TYR A 11 7.35 -26.90 2.91
N LYS A 12 8.02 -27.06 4.05
CA LYS A 12 9.18 -27.97 4.18
C LYS A 12 8.78 -29.43 4.07
N GLU A 13 7.61 -29.84 4.52
CA GLU A 13 7.08 -31.19 4.38
C GLU A 13 6.68 -31.51 2.94
N THR A 14 6.05 -30.54 2.26
CA THR A 14 5.61 -30.67 0.86
C THR A 14 6.80 -30.67 -0.11
N TYR A 15 7.79 -29.82 0.15
CA TYR A 15 8.95 -29.60 -0.75
C TYR A 15 10.25 -29.78 0.04
N LYS A 16 10.78 -31.01 0.09
CA LYS A 16 11.92 -31.40 0.94
C LYS A 16 13.19 -30.57 0.73
N ASP A 17 13.46 -30.18 -0.52
CA ASP A 17 14.67 -29.43 -0.90
C ASP A 17 14.44 -27.91 -0.99
N LEU A 18 13.24 -27.45 -0.64
CA LEU A 18 12.89 -26.04 -0.74
C LEU A 18 13.75 -25.21 0.24
N LYS A 19 14.44 -24.22 -0.30
CA LYS A 19 15.11 -23.15 0.45
C LYS A 19 14.15 -22.00 0.61
N LEU A 20 13.96 -21.53 1.84
CA LEU A 20 12.99 -20.48 2.15
C LEU A 20 13.69 -19.23 2.67
N VAL A 21 13.33 -18.09 2.13
CA VAL A 21 13.64 -16.78 2.69
C VAL A 21 12.35 -16.18 3.24
N ILE A 22 12.35 -15.84 4.52
CA ILE A 22 11.21 -15.28 5.24
C ILE A 22 11.53 -13.86 5.64
N VAL A 23 10.83 -12.89 5.10
CA VAL A 23 10.96 -11.49 5.49
C VAL A 23 9.89 -11.17 6.53
N VAL A 24 10.29 -10.63 7.67
CA VAL A 24 9.38 -10.32 8.78
C VAL A 24 9.19 -8.83 8.97
N SER A 25 7.98 -8.46 9.41
CA SER A 25 7.64 -7.15 9.95
C SER A 25 7.72 -7.15 11.47
N ALA A 26 7.70 -5.97 12.09
CA ALA A 26 7.57 -5.82 13.54
C ALA A 26 6.31 -6.50 14.08
N MET A 27 6.38 -6.99 15.32
CA MET A 27 5.26 -7.66 15.97
C MET A 27 4.30 -6.67 16.63
N GLY A 28 3.00 -6.96 16.49
CA GLY A 28 1.96 -6.24 17.21
C GLY A 28 1.40 -5.05 16.42
N ARG A 29 0.43 -4.39 17.06
CA ARG A 29 -0.21 -3.17 16.56
C ARG A 29 0.05 -2.04 17.55
N LYS A 30 -0.30 -0.80 17.21
CA LYS A 30 -0.17 0.37 18.08
C LYS A 30 -0.60 0.03 19.51
N GLY A 31 0.29 0.30 20.49
CA GLY A 31 0.10 -0.05 21.90
C GLY A 31 0.69 -1.41 22.31
N SER A 32 1.09 -2.27 21.37
CA SER A 32 1.85 -3.49 21.68
C SER A 32 3.32 -3.14 21.93
N PRO A 33 4.04 -3.81 22.85
CA PRO A 33 5.40 -3.40 23.26
C PRO A 33 6.44 -3.28 22.14
N TYR A 34 6.30 -4.09 21.09
CA TYR A 34 7.28 -4.20 20.02
C TYR A 34 6.77 -3.69 18.66
N ALA A 35 5.63 -3.00 18.66
CA ALA A 35 5.09 -2.38 17.46
C ALA A 35 5.91 -1.13 17.10
N THR A 36 6.11 -0.88 15.81
CA THR A 36 6.85 0.27 15.30
C THR A 36 6.36 1.59 15.89
N ASP A 37 5.03 1.81 15.95
CA ASP A 37 4.45 3.03 16.55
C ASP A 37 4.81 3.18 18.03
N THR A 38 4.89 2.08 18.79
CA THR A 38 5.27 2.10 20.21
C THR A 38 6.75 2.42 20.37
N LEU A 39 7.60 1.88 19.50
CA LEU A 39 9.03 2.20 19.49
C LEU A 39 9.27 3.68 19.14
N ILE A 40 8.55 4.23 18.17
CA ILE A 40 8.58 5.65 17.83
C ILE A 40 8.20 6.52 19.04
N SER A 41 7.15 6.13 19.78
CA SER A 41 6.68 6.93 20.92
C SER A 41 7.73 7.12 22.01
N LEU A 42 8.66 6.17 22.18
CA LEU A 42 9.76 6.29 23.13
C LEU A 42 10.66 7.51 22.90
N LEU A 43 10.86 7.90 21.63
CA LEU A 43 11.62 9.11 21.30
C LEU A 43 10.72 10.35 21.25
N SER A 44 9.50 10.22 20.73
CA SER A 44 8.56 11.34 20.59
C SER A 44 8.07 11.88 21.94
N GLU A 45 8.04 11.05 22.99
CA GLU A 45 7.75 11.49 24.35
C GLU A 45 8.87 12.36 24.98
N ILE A 46 10.10 12.23 24.46
CA ILE A 46 11.26 12.99 24.92
C ILE A 46 11.45 14.27 24.09
N ASN A 47 11.22 14.17 22.78
CA ASN A 47 11.43 15.23 21.82
C ASN A 47 10.36 15.15 20.72
N ASP A 48 9.60 16.23 20.53
CA ASP A 48 8.53 16.30 19.50
C ASP A 48 9.08 16.16 18.07
N GLN A 49 10.37 16.45 17.86
CA GLN A 49 11.05 16.30 16.58
C GLN A 49 12.35 15.50 16.75
N PRO A 50 12.28 14.18 16.97
CA PRO A 50 13.47 13.36 17.11
C PRO A 50 14.24 13.31 15.79
N ASN A 51 15.56 13.17 15.90
CA ASN A 51 16.41 13.02 14.72
C ASN A 51 16.00 11.78 13.93
N LYS A 52 15.88 11.91 12.62
CA LYS A 52 15.44 10.81 11.73
C LYS A 52 16.37 9.60 11.75
N ARG A 53 17.68 9.81 11.96
CA ARG A 53 18.66 8.74 12.09
C ARG A 53 18.37 7.86 13.32
N GLU A 54 18.12 8.48 14.48
CA GLU A 54 17.75 7.76 15.71
C GLU A 54 16.38 7.12 15.61
N LEU A 55 15.44 7.74 14.88
CA LEU A 55 14.14 7.12 14.57
C LEU A 55 14.31 5.85 13.75
N ASP A 56 15.14 5.86 12.71
CA ASP A 56 15.39 4.66 11.91
C ASP A 56 16.04 3.55 12.74
N MET A 57 16.97 3.91 13.60
CA MET A 57 17.63 2.98 14.50
C MET A 57 16.62 2.28 15.41
N ILE A 58 15.75 3.04 16.10
CA ILE A 58 14.78 2.44 17.03
C ILE A 58 13.67 1.67 16.30
N MET A 59 13.19 2.17 15.17
CA MET A 59 12.18 1.48 14.37
C MET A 59 12.68 0.12 13.90
N SER A 60 13.94 0.03 13.47
CA SER A 60 14.54 -1.22 12.99
C SER A 60 14.58 -2.34 14.04
N CYS A 61 14.52 -2.01 15.32
CA CYS A 61 14.51 -2.98 16.41
C CYS A 61 13.25 -3.88 16.39
N GLY A 62 12.12 -3.40 15.87
CA GLY A 62 10.88 -4.17 15.82
C GLY A 62 11.02 -5.45 15.00
N GLU A 63 11.60 -5.35 13.82
CA GLU A 63 11.84 -6.48 12.93
C GLU A 63 12.96 -7.39 13.44
N ILE A 64 13.97 -6.82 14.12
CA ILE A 64 15.04 -7.60 14.75
C ILE A 64 14.47 -8.51 15.84
N ILE A 65 13.61 -7.97 16.70
CA ILE A 65 12.92 -8.73 17.76
C ILE A 65 12.04 -9.82 17.11
N SER A 66 11.22 -9.45 16.13
CA SER A 66 10.32 -10.36 15.42
C SER A 66 11.07 -11.53 14.78
N GLY A 67 12.13 -11.23 14.02
CA GLY A 67 12.92 -12.24 13.31
C GLY A 67 13.69 -13.17 14.25
N THR A 68 14.26 -12.63 15.32
CA THR A 68 14.96 -13.44 16.33
C THR A 68 14.02 -14.40 17.04
N VAL A 69 12.81 -13.92 17.44
CA VAL A 69 11.79 -14.76 18.07
C VAL A 69 11.33 -15.87 17.12
N LEU A 70 10.99 -15.53 15.86
CA LEU A 70 10.56 -16.51 14.86
C LEU A 70 11.62 -17.56 14.61
N THR A 71 12.87 -17.15 14.45
CA THR A 71 14.00 -18.08 14.22
C THR A 71 14.16 -19.06 15.38
N ASN A 72 14.11 -18.59 16.63
CA ASN A 72 14.16 -19.47 17.80
C ASN A 72 12.97 -20.43 17.84
N MET A 73 11.76 -19.97 17.51
CA MET A 73 10.57 -20.83 17.42
C MET A 73 10.68 -21.92 16.36
N LEU A 74 11.35 -21.65 15.23
CA LEU A 74 11.63 -22.65 14.18
C LEU A 74 12.66 -23.67 14.66
N GLN A 75 13.74 -23.23 15.30
CA GLN A 75 14.80 -24.10 15.83
C GLN A 75 14.29 -25.08 16.89
N VAL A 76 13.42 -24.62 17.82
CA VAL A 76 12.74 -25.50 18.81
C VAL A 76 11.85 -26.55 18.13
N ARG A 77 11.39 -26.31 16.90
CA ARG A 77 10.61 -27.26 16.08
C ARG A 77 11.47 -28.10 15.14
N ASN A 78 12.79 -28.13 15.37
CA ASN A 78 13.79 -28.84 14.56
C ASN A 78 13.85 -28.38 13.09
N ILE A 79 13.48 -27.11 12.82
CA ILE A 79 13.68 -26.49 11.52
C ILE A 79 14.97 -25.67 11.59
N LYS A 80 15.98 -26.05 10.82
CA LYS A 80 17.23 -25.30 10.73
C LYS A 80 16.96 -23.92 10.13
N ALA A 81 17.13 -22.88 10.91
CA ALA A 81 16.88 -21.50 10.52
C ALA A 81 17.96 -20.57 11.09
N THR A 82 18.29 -19.51 10.36
CA THR A 82 19.14 -18.42 10.81
C THR A 82 18.44 -17.08 10.60
N PHE A 83 18.77 -16.09 11.43
CA PHE A 83 18.27 -14.74 11.33
C PHE A 83 19.33 -13.80 10.81
N LEU A 84 18.94 -12.89 9.90
CA LEU A 84 19.76 -11.80 9.40
C LEU A 84 18.99 -10.47 9.55
N THR A 85 19.67 -9.43 10.03
CA THR A 85 19.17 -8.06 9.87
C THR A 85 19.18 -7.68 8.40
N GLY A 86 18.45 -6.61 8.00
CA GLY A 86 18.51 -6.10 6.63
C GLY A 86 19.94 -5.77 6.19
N TYR A 87 20.73 -5.21 7.11
CA TYR A 87 22.16 -4.97 6.94
C TYR A 87 22.97 -6.26 6.64
N GLN A 88 22.77 -7.31 7.45
CA GLN A 88 23.46 -8.59 7.28
C GLN A 88 23.01 -9.35 6.03
N ALA A 89 21.78 -9.11 5.59
CA ALA A 89 21.22 -9.62 4.34
C ALA A 89 21.74 -8.86 3.10
N GLY A 90 22.57 -7.82 3.30
CA GLY A 90 23.20 -7.07 2.22
C GLY A 90 22.34 -6.01 1.56
N ILE A 91 21.26 -5.54 2.22
CA ILE A 91 20.40 -4.48 1.69
C ILE A 91 21.12 -3.13 1.82
N ILE A 92 21.49 -2.53 0.70
CA ILE A 92 22.12 -1.21 0.59
C ILE A 92 21.06 -0.18 0.18
N THR A 93 21.05 0.97 0.85
CA THR A 93 20.03 2.01 0.67
C THR A 93 20.63 3.39 0.47
N THR A 94 19.79 4.33 0.03
CA THR A 94 20.10 5.76 0.10
C THR A 94 20.18 6.22 1.56
N ASN A 95 20.78 7.40 1.80
CA ASN A 95 20.88 8.04 3.12
C ASN A 95 19.64 8.90 3.50
N ASN A 96 18.50 8.71 2.83
CA ASN A 96 17.27 9.41 3.13
C ASN A 96 16.55 8.71 4.29
N PHE A 97 16.89 9.08 5.53
CA PHE A 97 16.29 8.48 6.73
C PHE A 97 14.77 8.57 6.73
N SER A 98 14.12 7.53 7.22
CA SER A 98 12.66 7.31 7.32
C SER A 98 11.93 7.09 5.98
N ASP A 99 12.62 7.24 4.84
CA ASP A 99 12.08 6.97 3.49
C ASP A 99 13.21 6.59 2.52
N ALA A 100 14.10 5.71 2.94
CA ALA A 100 15.23 5.26 2.13
C ALA A 100 14.76 4.40 0.95
N LYS A 101 15.53 4.43 -0.13
CA LYS A 101 15.33 3.57 -1.31
C LYS A 101 16.41 2.51 -1.36
N ILE A 102 16.04 1.28 -1.69
CA ILE A 102 17.00 0.19 -1.93
C ILE A 102 17.76 0.51 -3.21
N LEU A 103 19.08 0.56 -3.13
CA LEU A 103 20.00 0.75 -4.25
C LEU A 103 20.46 -0.59 -4.81
N ASP A 104 20.87 -1.51 -3.92
CA ASP A 104 21.41 -2.82 -4.26
C ASP A 104 21.19 -3.82 -3.14
N ILE A 105 21.29 -5.13 -3.44
CA ILE A 105 21.26 -6.22 -2.46
C ILE A 105 22.37 -7.21 -2.80
N ASN A 106 23.38 -7.28 -1.93
CA ASN A 106 24.39 -8.34 -2.01
C ASN A 106 23.84 -9.63 -1.39
N THR A 107 23.53 -10.62 -2.22
CA THR A 107 22.89 -11.88 -1.81
C THR A 107 23.85 -12.94 -1.29
N GLU A 108 25.18 -12.74 -1.30
CA GLU A 108 26.18 -13.75 -0.94
C GLU A 108 25.93 -14.36 0.45
N ARG A 109 25.64 -13.50 1.44
CA ARG A 109 25.35 -13.96 2.81
C ARG A 109 24.07 -14.77 2.88
N ILE A 110 23.01 -14.34 2.19
CA ILE A 110 21.73 -15.06 2.13
C ILE A 110 21.94 -16.45 1.52
N LEU A 111 22.63 -16.53 0.39
CA LEU A 111 22.90 -17.80 -0.30
C LEU A 111 23.75 -18.74 0.53
N LYS A 112 24.76 -18.22 1.23
CA LYS A 112 25.58 -19.00 2.17
C LYS A 112 24.71 -19.62 3.27
N GLU A 113 23.92 -18.81 3.96
CA GLU A 113 23.07 -19.29 5.06
C GLU A 113 21.98 -20.26 4.57
N LEU A 114 21.44 -20.09 3.36
CA LEU A 114 20.48 -21.02 2.76
C LEU A 114 21.11 -22.39 2.47
N ASN A 115 22.40 -22.47 2.21
CA ASN A 115 23.08 -23.74 2.02
C ASN A 115 23.24 -24.49 3.35
N ASP A 116 23.47 -23.77 4.44
CA ASP A 116 23.70 -24.36 5.75
C ASP A 116 22.38 -24.64 6.52
N ASN A 117 21.35 -23.80 6.33
CA ASN A 117 20.18 -23.74 7.20
C ASN A 117 18.82 -24.00 6.52
N ASN A 118 18.72 -24.05 5.20
CA ASN A 118 17.46 -24.20 4.46
C ASN A 118 16.40 -23.11 4.68
N VAL A 119 16.41 -22.39 5.82
CA VAL A 119 15.50 -21.26 6.12
C VAL A 119 16.34 -20.07 6.59
N VAL A 120 16.16 -18.92 5.94
CA VAL A 120 16.75 -17.66 6.34
C VAL A 120 15.63 -16.67 6.66
N VAL A 121 15.62 -16.17 7.90
CA VAL A 121 14.70 -15.13 8.34
C VAL A 121 15.41 -13.79 8.25
N ILE A 122 14.80 -12.82 7.60
CA ILE A 122 15.39 -11.49 7.36
C ILE A 122 14.48 -10.42 7.95
N ALA A 123 15.06 -9.47 8.67
CA ALA A 123 14.37 -8.26 9.07
C ALA A 123 14.03 -7.43 7.82
N GLY A 124 12.74 -7.27 7.53
CA GLY A 124 12.26 -6.36 6.50
C GLY A 124 12.36 -4.90 6.93
N PHE A 125 11.84 -3.98 6.12
CA PHE A 125 11.72 -2.56 6.43
C PHE A 125 13.04 -1.79 6.55
N GLN A 126 14.18 -2.44 6.67
CA GLN A 126 15.48 -1.85 6.98
C GLN A 126 16.60 -2.24 6.02
N GLY A 127 17.61 -1.39 5.91
CA GLY A 127 18.87 -1.63 5.24
C GLY A 127 19.99 -0.80 5.87
N LYS A 128 21.07 -0.61 5.13
CA LYS A 128 22.15 0.30 5.51
C LYS A 128 22.56 1.19 4.35
N THR A 129 23.11 2.36 4.66
CA THR A 129 23.86 3.17 3.69
C THR A 129 25.21 2.55 3.38
N GLU A 130 25.89 3.03 2.35
CA GLU A 130 27.28 2.66 2.07
C GLU A 130 28.21 2.95 3.26
N ASP A 131 27.96 4.04 3.99
CA ASP A 131 28.71 4.43 5.19
C ASP A 131 28.35 3.59 6.44
N GLY A 132 27.40 2.66 6.32
CA GLY A 132 27.02 1.73 7.40
C GLY A 132 25.91 2.22 8.32
N GLU A 133 25.25 3.35 8.04
CA GLU A 133 24.13 3.85 8.84
C GLU A 133 22.86 3.03 8.58
N ILE A 134 22.12 2.69 9.63
CA ILE A 134 20.84 1.98 9.52
C ILE A 134 19.77 2.95 9.01
N THR A 135 19.02 2.49 8.01
CA THR A 135 17.92 3.24 7.40
C THR A 135 16.65 2.42 7.34
N THR A 136 15.50 3.08 7.33
CA THR A 136 14.20 2.46 7.11
C THR A 136 13.56 2.90 5.80
N LEU A 137 12.78 1.99 5.20
CA LEU A 137 12.20 2.17 3.86
C LEU A 137 10.86 2.93 3.86
N GLY A 138 10.40 3.36 5.02
CA GLY A 138 9.09 3.97 5.17
C GLY A 138 7.93 2.98 5.05
N ARG A 139 6.71 3.48 4.78
CA ARG A 139 5.50 2.64 4.72
C ARG A 139 5.61 1.53 3.69
N GLY A 140 5.13 0.33 4.03
CA GLY A 140 5.21 -0.85 3.16
C GLY A 140 6.64 -1.38 2.96
N GLY A 141 7.57 -0.99 3.84
CA GLY A 141 8.98 -1.33 3.71
C GLY A 141 9.26 -2.83 3.79
N SER A 142 8.51 -3.60 4.59
CA SER A 142 8.71 -5.06 4.67
C SER A 142 8.26 -5.77 3.38
N ASP A 143 7.12 -5.38 2.79
CA ASP A 143 6.67 -5.90 1.49
C ASP A 143 7.69 -5.57 0.41
N THR A 144 8.18 -4.33 0.41
CA THR A 144 9.21 -3.86 -0.52
C THR A 144 10.52 -4.65 -0.35
N SER A 145 10.94 -4.92 0.90
CA SER A 145 12.12 -5.75 1.18
C SER A 145 11.94 -7.17 0.66
N ALA A 146 10.76 -7.79 0.88
CA ALA A 146 10.47 -9.14 0.43
C ALA A 146 10.57 -9.27 -1.10
N VAL A 147 9.97 -8.33 -1.82
CA VAL A 147 10.01 -8.32 -3.29
C VAL A 147 11.42 -8.01 -3.81
N ALA A 148 12.14 -7.07 -3.17
CA ALA A 148 13.51 -6.72 -3.57
C ALA A 148 14.48 -7.90 -3.39
N ILE A 149 14.37 -8.62 -2.27
CA ILE A 149 15.15 -9.84 -2.01
C ILE A 149 14.75 -10.92 -3.03
N GLY A 150 13.45 -11.11 -3.28
CA GLY A 150 12.96 -12.05 -4.30
C GLY A 150 13.54 -11.75 -5.68
N LYS A 151 13.60 -10.47 -6.08
CA LYS A 151 14.24 -10.02 -7.33
C LYS A 151 15.74 -10.34 -7.34
N ALA A 152 16.45 -10.01 -6.26
CA ALA A 152 17.91 -10.25 -6.16
C ALA A 152 18.26 -11.75 -6.17
N LEU A 153 17.37 -12.61 -5.71
CA LEU A 153 17.50 -14.06 -5.71
C LEU A 153 16.91 -14.73 -6.96
N ASN A 154 16.41 -13.95 -7.94
CA ASN A 154 15.74 -14.42 -9.15
C ASN A 154 14.55 -15.36 -8.86
N CYS A 155 13.77 -15.05 -7.84
CA CYS A 155 12.55 -15.78 -7.54
C CYS A 155 11.46 -15.46 -8.56
N SER A 156 10.71 -16.47 -8.99
CA SER A 156 9.55 -16.29 -9.87
C SER A 156 8.30 -15.83 -9.10
N ARG A 157 8.25 -16.09 -7.78
CA ARG A 157 7.10 -15.79 -6.92
C ARG A 157 7.54 -15.29 -5.55
N VAL A 158 6.78 -14.34 -5.01
CA VAL A 158 6.85 -13.88 -3.62
C VAL A 158 5.46 -13.96 -3.00
N GLU A 159 5.35 -14.53 -1.82
CA GLU A 159 4.09 -14.63 -1.09
C GLU A 159 4.07 -13.63 0.07
N ILE A 160 3.02 -12.83 0.15
CA ILE A 160 2.79 -11.85 1.22
C ILE A 160 1.67 -12.40 2.11
N TYR A 161 2.02 -12.71 3.34
CA TYR A 161 1.09 -13.19 4.36
C TYR A 161 0.60 -12.03 5.22
N THR A 162 -0.71 -11.85 5.27
CA THR A 162 -1.39 -10.75 5.96
C THR A 162 -2.54 -11.29 6.83
N ASP A 163 -3.40 -10.41 7.34
CA ASP A 163 -4.58 -10.74 8.15
C ASP A 163 -5.90 -10.75 7.35
N VAL A 164 -5.82 -10.66 6.01
CA VAL A 164 -6.98 -10.75 5.10
C VAL A 164 -6.81 -11.90 4.11
N ASP A 165 -7.92 -12.44 3.60
CA ASP A 165 -7.90 -13.60 2.69
C ASP A 165 -7.33 -13.30 1.30
N GLY A 166 -7.20 -12.03 0.94
CA GLY A 166 -6.67 -11.60 -0.35
C GLY A 166 -7.07 -10.16 -0.66
N ILE A 167 -6.93 -9.78 -1.93
CA ILE A 167 -7.45 -8.50 -2.43
C ILE A 167 -8.92 -8.67 -2.73
N MET A 168 -9.75 -7.77 -2.23
CA MET A 168 -11.21 -7.87 -2.37
C MET A 168 -11.75 -6.77 -3.27
N THR A 169 -12.94 -7.01 -3.83
CA THR A 169 -13.65 -6.06 -4.70
C THR A 169 -14.05 -4.76 -4.01
N ALA A 170 -14.10 -4.74 -2.67
CA ALA A 170 -14.23 -3.56 -1.82
C ALA A 170 -13.68 -3.86 -0.42
N ASP A 171 -13.64 -2.87 0.48
CA ASP A 171 -13.32 -3.09 1.89
C ASP A 171 -14.46 -3.85 2.58
N PRO A 172 -14.23 -5.09 3.07
CA PRO A 172 -15.30 -5.93 3.64
C PRO A 172 -15.91 -5.35 4.94
N ARG A 173 -15.27 -4.37 5.55
CA ARG A 173 -15.82 -3.65 6.72
C ARG A 173 -16.91 -2.66 6.31
N ILE A 174 -16.95 -2.27 5.05
CA ILE A 174 -17.89 -1.32 4.46
C ILE A 174 -18.89 -2.03 3.54
N GLU A 175 -18.39 -3.00 2.76
CA GLU A 175 -19.18 -3.80 1.82
C GLU A 175 -19.06 -5.29 2.19
N PRO A 176 -20.04 -5.82 2.96
CA PRO A 176 -19.99 -7.21 3.41
C PRO A 176 -20.03 -8.24 2.26
N ASP A 177 -20.60 -7.85 1.11
CA ASP A 177 -20.72 -8.71 -0.08
C ASP A 177 -19.48 -8.66 -0.97
N ALA A 178 -18.41 -7.97 -0.53
CA ALA A 178 -17.13 -7.93 -1.24
C ALA A 178 -16.51 -9.32 -1.36
N LYS A 179 -16.05 -9.67 -2.57
CA LYS A 179 -15.42 -10.97 -2.88
C LYS A 179 -13.92 -10.85 -3.00
N VAL A 180 -13.23 -11.93 -2.65
CA VAL A 180 -11.79 -12.06 -2.92
C VAL A 180 -11.58 -12.29 -4.42
N LEU A 181 -10.66 -11.54 -4.99
CA LEU A 181 -10.24 -11.70 -6.39
C LEU A 181 -9.20 -12.83 -6.48
N ASP A 182 -9.45 -13.84 -7.30
CA ASP A 182 -8.51 -14.95 -7.49
C ASP A 182 -7.22 -14.49 -8.18
N CYS A 183 -7.36 -13.57 -9.13
CA CYS A 183 -6.27 -13.02 -9.91
C CYS A 183 -6.53 -11.56 -10.27
N ILE A 184 -5.47 -10.74 -10.31
CA ILE A 184 -5.56 -9.33 -10.66
C ILE A 184 -4.25 -8.85 -11.30
N ASP A 185 -4.32 -7.87 -12.21
CA ASP A 185 -3.14 -7.28 -12.83
C ASP A 185 -2.41 -6.32 -11.89
N TYR A 186 -1.10 -6.16 -12.10
CA TYR A 186 -0.28 -5.25 -11.29
C TYR A 186 -0.77 -3.80 -11.33
N GLU A 187 -1.24 -3.33 -12.50
CA GLU A 187 -1.68 -1.94 -12.64
C GLU A 187 -2.97 -1.69 -11.85
N GLU A 188 -3.92 -2.65 -11.89
CA GLU A 188 -5.16 -2.54 -11.12
C GLU A 188 -4.89 -2.52 -9.61
N VAL A 189 -4.01 -3.43 -9.13
CA VAL A 189 -3.59 -3.44 -7.72
C VAL A 189 -2.88 -2.15 -7.34
N PHE A 190 -2.02 -1.63 -8.21
CA PHE A 190 -1.35 -0.36 -7.99
C PHE A 190 -2.39 0.77 -7.83
N GLN A 191 -3.37 0.84 -8.73
CA GLN A 191 -4.47 1.81 -8.63
C GLN A 191 -5.28 1.61 -7.35
N MET A 192 -5.64 0.38 -6.98
CA MET A 192 -6.35 0.09 -5.74
C MET A 192 -5.58 0.60 -4.51
N ALA A 193 -4.29 0.31 -4.44
CA ALA A 193 -3.43 0.72 -3.34
C ALA A 193 -3.27 2.26 -3.24
N GLU A 194 -3.10 2.93 -4.38
CA GLU A 194 -3.06 4.39 -4.49
C GLU A 194 -4.40 5.05 -4.07
N LYS A 195 -5.52 4.40 -4.38
CA LYS A 195 -6.86 4.94 -4.10
C LYS A 195 -7.39 4.55 -2.71
N GLY A 196 -6.61 3.83 -1.89
CA GLY A 196 -6.90 3.62 -0.48
C GLY A 196 -7.07 2.16 -0.02
N ALA A 197 -7.02 1.18 -0.92
CA ALA A 197 -6.98 -0.23 -0.52
C ALA A 197 -5.64 -0.56 0.16
N LYS A 198 -5.68 -1.05 1.42
CA LYS A 198 -4.49 -1.18 2.28
C LYS A 198 -3.98 -2.64 2.35
N VAL A 199 -4.02 -3.39 1.27
CA VAL A 199 -3.61 -4.80 1.29
C VAL A 199 -2.12 -4.97 1.00
N ILE A 200 -1.59 -4.22 0.06
CA ILE A 200 -0.17 -4.21 -0.33
C ILE A 200 0.27 -2.80 -0.69
N HIS A 201 1.55 -2.51 -0.47
CA HIS A 201 2.08 -1.18 -0.77
C HIS A 201 2.42 -1.01 -2.27
N PRO A 202 2.09 0.13 -2.91
CA PRO A 202 2.35 0.37 -4.35
C PRO A 202 3.81 0.15 -4.77
N ARG A 203 4.78 0.50 -3.91
CA ARG A 203 6.22 0.28 -4.19
C ARG A 203 6.54 -1.19 -4.40
N ALA A 204 5.98 -2.09 -3.59
CA ALA A 204 6.18 -3.54 -3.73
C ALA A 204 5.58 -4.07 -5.04
N VAL A 205 4.37 -3.59 -5.39
CA VAL A 205 3.69 -3.95 -6.65
C VAL A 205 4.51 -3.50 -7.86
N SER A 206 4.97 -2.23 -7.89
CA SER A 206 5.80 -1.70 -8.98
C SER A 206 7.11 -2.47 -9.14
N LEU A 207 7.74 -2.84 -8.02
CA LEU A 207 8.99 -3.61 -8.05
C LEU A 207 8.75 -5.02 -8.58
N ALA A 208 7.68 -5.70 -8.14
CA ALA A 208 7.31 -7.03 -8.62
C ALA A 208 7.01 -7.03 -10.12
N ARG A 209 6.24 -6.04 -10.59
CA ARG A 209 5.97 -5.84 -12.03
C ARG A 209 7.26 -5.69 -12.83
N SER A 210 8.18 -4.80 -12.37
CA SER A 210 9.45 -4.56 -13.07
C SER A 210 10.34 -5.79 -13.16
N ALA A 211 10.21 -6.72 -12.21
CA ALA A 211 10.98 -7.95 -12.11
C ALA A 211 10.21 -9.18 -12.65
N ASN A 212 8.98 -9.00 -13.12
CA ASN A 212 8.05 -10.08 -13.53
C ASN A 212 7.88 -11.17 -12.46
N ILE A 213 7.78 -10.75 -11.19
CA ILE A 213 7.60 -11.64 -10.03
C ILE A 213 6.11 -11.74 -9.71
N THR A 214 5.53 -12.93 -9.81
CA THR A 214 4.16 -13.16 -9.33
C THR A 214 4.08 -12.93 -7.83
N LEU A 215 3.18 -12.04 -7.38
CA LEU A 215 2.84 -11.90 -5.98
C LEU A 215 1.64 -12.77 -5.64
N SER A 216 1.62 -13.34 -4.44
CA SER A 216 0.45 -14.04 -3.90
C SER A 216 0.12 -13.45 -2.54
N ILE A 217 -1.07 -12.90 -2.40
CA ILE A 217 -1.56 -12.34 -1.13
C ILE A 217 -2.36 -13.43 -0.43
N LYS A 218 -1.96 -13.81 0.78
CA LYS A 218 -2.54 -14.91 1.54
C LYS A 218 -2.81 -14.53 2.98
N ASN A 219 -3.77 -15.23 3.60
CA ASN A 219 -4.09 -15.04 5.01
C ASN A 219 -3.25 -15.95 5.90
N THR A 220 -2.54 -15.35 6.86
CA THR A 220 -1.76 -16.10 7.87
C THR A 220 -2.65 -17.00 8.75
N LEU A 221 -3.91 -16.61 8.99
CA LEU A 221 -4.85 -17.33 9.84
C LEU A 221 -5.72 -18.33 9.06
N ASN A 222 -5.72 -18.25 7.72
CA ASN A 222 -6.45 -19.14 6.80
C ASN A 222 -5.53 -19.59 5.65
N PRO A 223 -4.43 -20.30 5.94
CA PRO A 223 -3.39 -20.60 4.95
C PRO A 223 -3.82 -21.56 3.84
N GLU A 224 -4.92 -22.30 4.03
CA GLU A 224 -5.49 -23.21 3.02
C GLU A 224 -6.23 -22.44 1.92
N PHE A 225 -6.65 -21.21 2.18
CA PHE A 225 -7.27 -20.38 1.17
C PHE A 225 -6.22 -19.90 0.15
N ALA A 226 -6.54 -20.00 -1.14
CA ALA A 226 -5.58 -19.74 -2.22
C ALA A 226 -5.09 -18.28 -2.23
N GLY A 227 -5.93 -17.36 -1.78
CA GLY A 227 -5.64 -15.92 -1.79
C GLY A 227 -5.76 -15.31 -3.18
N THR A 228 -5.11 -14.17 -3.38
CA THR A 228 -5.08 -13.44 -4.66
C THR A 228 -3.71 -13.54 -5.31
N ARG A 229 -3.67 -13.89 -6.59
CA ARG A 229 -2.47 -13.81 -7.43
C ARG A 229 -2.41 -12.45 -8.14
N ILE A 230 -1.24 -11.82 -8.15
CA ILE A 230 -0.97 -10.59 -8.90
C ILE A 230 0.08 -10.92 -9.96
N CYS A 231 -0.29 -10.85 -11.23
CA CYS A 231 0.59 -11.18 -12.36
C CYS A 231 0.08 -10.58 -13.67
N THR A 232 0.92 -10.52 -14.69
CA THR A 232 0.52 -10.07 -16.05
C THR A 232 -0.36 -11.05 -16.79
N GLU A 233 -0.34 -12.34 -16.45
CA GLU A 233 -1.14 -13.37 -17.12
C GLU A 233 -2.62 -13.26 -16.82
N CYS A 234 -2.98 -12.60 -15.71
CA CYS A 234 -4.38 -12.33 -15.36
C CYS A 234 -5.10 -11.52 -16.44
N GLN A 235 -4.40 -10.68 -17.19
CA GLN A 235 -4.98 -9.94 -18.32
C GLN A 235 -5.47 -10.87 -19.46
N ARG A 236 -4.85 -12.04 -19.66
CA ARG A 236 -5.24 -12.97 -20.74
C ARG A 236 -6.52 -13.72 -20.40
N GLU A 237 -6.67 -14.15 -19.16
CA GLU A 237 -7.89 -14.79 -18.66
C GLU A 237 -9.07 -13.81 -18.70
N TYR A 238 -8.84 -12.52 -18.38
CA TYR A 238 -9.83 -11.47 -18.50
C TYR A 238 -10.26 -11.23 -19.95
N MET A 239 -9.36 -11.19 -20.91
CA MET A 239 -9.69 -10.92 -22.32
C MET A 239 -10.59 -12.00 -22.95
N GLU A 240 -10.49 -13.25 -22.52
CA GLU A 240 -11.40 -14.32 -22.94
C GLU A 240 -12.77 -14.26 -22.23
N TYR A 241 -12.81 -13.75 -21.01
CA TYR A 241 -14.04 -13.58 -20.20
C TYR A 241 -14.76 -12.25 -20.49
N GLU A 242 -14.03 -11.22 -20.93
CA GLU A 242 -14.48 -9.84 -21.17
C GLU A 242 -15.56 -9.67 -22.24
N VAL A 243 -15.77 -10.66 -23.08
CA VAL A 243 -16.86 -10.58 -24.08
C VAL A 243 -18.25 -10.59 -23.41
N LYS A 244 -18.35 -10.85 -22.11
CA LYS A 244 -19.66 -11.04 -21.45
C LYS A 244 -19.93 -10.26 -20.17
N ASN A 245 -18.97 -9.87 -19.32
CA ASN A 245 -19.30 -9.23 -18.02
C ASN A 245 -18.22 -8.25 -17.55
N SER A 246 -18.69 -7.11 -17.08
CA SER A 246 -18.02 -6.12 -16.22
C SER A 246 -16.50 -5.99 -16.27
N LEU A 247 -16.01 -4.99 -17.00
CA LEU A 247 -14.62 -4.53 -16.99
C LEU A 247 -14.20 -3.85 -15.66
N MET A 248 -15.10 -3.87 -14.67
CA MET A 248 -14.90 -3.23 -13.37
C MET A 248 -14.42 -4.28 -12.37
N THR A 249 -13.37 -3.92 -11.63
CA THR A 249 -12.65 -4.84 -10.74
C THR A 249 -12.97 -4.60 -9.28
N ALA A 250 -12.99 -3.33 -8.85
CA ALA A 250 -13.13 -3.01 -7.43
C ALA A 250 -13.62 -1.58 -7.18
N VAL A 251 -14.06 -1.33 -5.94
CA VAL A 251 -14.33 0.00 -5.40
C VAL A 251 -13.39 0.25 -4.23
N ALA A 252 -12.51 1.23 -4.37
CA ALA A 252 -11.65 1.71 -3.28
C ALA A 252 -12.20 3.01 -2.68
N HIS A 253 -11.84 3.31 -1.44
CA HIS A 253 -12.18 4.58 -0.81
C HIS A 253 -11.01 5.16 -0.01
N LYS A 254 -11.00 6.48 0.11
CA LYS A 254 -10.06 7.23 0.95
C LYS A 254 -10.82 8.29 1.73
N ASP A 255 -10.81 8.17 3.04
CA ASP A 255 -11.39 9.14 3.97
C ASP A 255 -10.42 10.30 4.30
N LYS A 256 -10.86 11.23 5.12
CA LYS A 256 -10.07 12.37 5.62
C LYS A 256 -9.43 13.21 4.53
N VAL A 257 -10.21 13.55 3.53
CA VAL A 257 -9.84 14.50 2.49
C VAL A 257 -10.74 15.73 2.56
N ALA A 258 -10.24 16.84 2.05
CA ALA A 258 -10.97 18.10 1.97
C ALA A 258 -10.98 18.62 0.53
N GLN A 259 -12.11 19.18 0.11
CA GLN A 259 -12.21 19.95 -1.13
C GLN A 259 -11.79 21.39 -0.89
N VAL A 260 -10.91 21.88 -1.72
CA VAL A 260 -10.47 23.27 -1.73
C VAL A 260 -10.90 23.91 -3.03
N LYS A 261 -11.54 25.07 -2.94
CA LYS A 261 -11.94 25.88 -4.08
C LYS A 261 -11.29 27.25 -3.96
N ILE A 262 -10.71 27.73 -5.03
CA ILE A 262 -9.93 28.97 -5.08
C ILE A 262 -10.40 29.82 -6.26
N LYS A 263 -10.67 31.11 -6.01
CA LYS A 263 -10.88 32.10 -7.07
C LYS A 263 -9.56 32.86 -7.30
N ALA A 264 -8.85 32.48 -8.33
CA ALA A 264 -7.56 33.08 -8.69
C ALA A 264 -7.39 33.19 -10.21
N SER A 265 -6.64 34.21 -10.64
CA SER A 265 -6.09 34.24 -12.00
C SER A 265 -5.14 33.08 -12.24
N GLU A 266 -4.78 32.81 -13.48
CA GLU A 266 -3.82 31.74 -13.83
C GLU A 266 -2.46 31.92 -13.14
N ASP A 267 -1.93 33.14 -13.18
CA ASP A 267 -0.66 33.48 -12.53
C ASP A 267 -0.74 33.37 -11.00
N GLY A 268 -1.85 33.81 -10.41
CA GLY A 268 -2.09 33.70 -8.97
C GLY A 268 -2.15 32.25 -8.53
N PHE A 269 -2.82 31.38 -9.29
CA PHE A 269 -2.89 29.95 -8.99
C PHE A 269 -1.54 29.25 -9.17
N THR A 270 -0.78 29.59 -10.20
CA THR A 270 0.58 29.06 -10.41
C THR A 270 1.50 29.36 -9.22
N ASN A 271 1.42 30.58 -8.67
CA ASN A 271 2.19 30.93 -7.46
C ASN A 271 1.78 30.07 -6.25
N ILE A 272 0.48 29.82 -6.07
CA ILE A 272 -0.01 28.94 -5.00
C ILE A 272 0.51 27.51 -5.20
N LEU A 273 0.49 26.97 -6.42
CA LEU A 273 1.02 25.63 -6.70
C LEU A 273 2.51 25.53 -6.35
N ASN A 274 3.30 26.55 -6.67
CA ASN A 274 4.71 26.61 -6.30
C ASN A 274 4.93 26.62 -4.76
N ASP A 275 4.06 27.29 -4.02
CA ASP A 275 4.15 27.32 -2.56
C ASP A 275 3.65 26.00 -1.93
N ILE A 276 2.63 25.36 -2.51
CA ILE A 276 2.18 24.02 -2.14
C ILE A 276 3.30 23.00 -2.35
N GLU A 277 4.03 23.08 -3.48
CA GLU A 277 5.17 22.21 -3.78
C GLU A 277 6.31 22.39 -2.75
N LYS A 278 6.67 23.64 -2.40
CA LYS A 278 7.69 23.91 -1.38
C LYS A 278 7.37 23.29 -0.01
N GLU A 279 6.09 23.26 0.34
CA GLU A 279 5.61 22.64 1.60
C GLU A 279 5.39 21.14 1.48
N ASN A 280 5.72 20.52 0.34
CA ASN A 280 5.55 19.08 0.08
C ASN A 280 4.08 18.60 0.24
N ILE A 281 3.10 19.44 -0.08
CA ILE A 281 1.68 19.09 -0.01
C ILE A 281 1.27 18.45 -1.34
N SER A 282 0.77 17.22 -1.29
CA SER A 282 0.19 16.56 -2.47
C SER A 282 -1.27 16.96 -2.65
N ILE A 283 -1.64 17.31 -3.88
CA ILE A 283 -3.01 17.63 -4.27
C ILE A 283 -3.53 16.62 -5.31
N ASP A 284 -4.84 16.37 -5.30
CA ASP A 284 -5.51 15.37 -6.14
C ASP A 284 -6.78 15.97 -6.76
N MET A 285 -7.36 15.33 -7.77
CA MET A 285 -8.63 15.69 -8.40
C MET A 285 -8.70 17.18 -8.83
N ILE A 286 -7.68 17.67 -9.50
CA ILE A 286 -7.63 19.10 -9.88
C ILE A 286 -8.57 19.36 -11.05
N ASN A 287 -9.48 20.32 -10.88
CA ASN A 287 -10.38 20.83 -11.94
C ASN A 287 -10.19 22.33 -12.13
N PHE A 288 -10.04 22.74 -13.38
CA PHE A 288 -9.91 24.13 -13.79
C PHE A 288 -11.24 24.62 -14.40
N PHE A 289 -11.88 25.55 -13.72
CA PHE A 289 -13.02 26.30 -14.25
C PHE A 289 -12.59 27.73 -14.54
N ILE A 290 -13.36 28.47 -15.32
CA ILE A 290 -12.99 29.85 -15.71
C ILE A 290 -12.83 30.74 -14.49
N GLU A 291 -13.77 30.67 -13.53
CA GLU A 291 -13.81 31.55 -12.35
C GLU A 291 -13.18 30.91 -11.11
N GLU A 292 -13.12 29.61 -11.02
CA GLU A 292 -12.57 28.90 -9.86
C GLU A 292 -11.70 27.70 -10.25
N LYS A 293 -10.80 27.31 -9.36
CA LYS A 293 -10.05 26.06 -9.44
C LYS A 293 -10.40 25.24 -8.22
N ALA A 294 -10.66 23.96 -8.42
CA ALA A 294 -11.00 23.04 -7.34
C ALA A 294 -9.99 21.89 -7.29
N PHE A 295 -9.58 21.52 -6.09
CA PHE A 295 -8.72 20.34 -5.89
C PHE A 295 -9.00 19.70 -4.53
N VAL A 296 -8.46 18.53 -4.32
CA VAL A 296 -8.60 17.75 -3.09
C VAL A 296 -7.24 17.61 -2.41
N VAL A 297 -7.23 17.73 -1.08
CA VAL A 297 -6.04 17.56 -0.24
C VAL A 297 -6.37 16.69 0.97
N GLU A 298 -5.40 15.98 1.53
CA GLU A 298 -5.60 15.29 2.80
C GLU A 298 -5.82 16.27 3.95
N GLU A 299 -6.74 15.97 4.87
CA GLU A 299 -7.10 16.87 5.97
C GLU A 299 -5.91 17.24 6.87
N GLY A 300 -4.89 16.40 6.95
CA GLY A 300 -3.68 16.67 7.72
C GLY A 300 -2.86 17.88 7.24
N TYR A 301 -3.04 18.29 5.99
CA TYR A 301 -2.33 19.42 5.40
C TYR A 301 -3.14 20.75 5.40
N ILE A 302 -4.37 20.73 5.92
CA ILE A 302 -5.27 21.89 5.82
C ILE A 302 -4.66 23.13 6.50
N GLU A 303 -4.06 23.00 7.68
CA GLU A 303 -3.50 24.12 8.41
C GLU A 303 -2.35 24.79 7.64
N GLN A 304 -1.45 23.98 7.07
CA GLN A 304 -0.34 24.46 6.24
C GLN A 304 -0.87 25.15 4.97
N LEU A 305 -1.84 24.53 4.31
CA LEU A 305 -2.46 25.08 3.11
C LEU A 305 -3.21 26.39 3.39
N GLU A 306 -3.97 26.47 4.49
CA GLU A 306 -4.62 27.72 4.89
C GLU A 306 -3.62 28.87 5.10
N ASN A 307 -2.45 28.58 5.65
CA ASN A 307 -1.39 29.58 5.81
C ASN A 307 -0.85 30.10 4.47
N ILE A 308 -0.72 29.22 3.47
CA ILE A 308 -0.36 29.61 2.10
C ILE A 308 -1.43 30.50 1.49
N LEU A 309 -2.70 30.07 1.54
CA LEU A 309 -3.81 30.78 0.94
C LEU A 309 -4.06 32.16 1.56
N LYS A 310 -3.94 32.29 2.89
CA LYS A 310 -4.05 33.57 3.60
C LYS A 310 -2.95 34.56 3.19
N LYS A 311 -1.70 34.10 3.02
CA LYS A 311 -0.59 34.94 2.55
C LYS A 311 -0.82 35.47 1.13
N SER A 312 -1.47 34.69 0.28
CA SER A 312 -1.73 35.02 -1.12
C SER A 312 -2.90 36.02 -1.30
N ASN A 313 -3.65 36.33 -0.24
CA ASN A 313 -4.83 37.22 -0.24
C ASN A 313 -5.87 36.89 -1.32
N ILE A 314 -6.17 35.60 -1.47
CA ILE A 314 -7.05 35.04 -2.48
C ILE A 314 -8.35 34.55 -1.81
N GLU A 315 -9.48 34.70 -2.49
CA GLU A 315 -10.75 34.12 -2.05
C GLU A 315 -10.72 32.60 -2.19
N TYR A 316 -10.98 31.89 -1.10
CA TYR A 316 -11.02 30.43 -1.08
C TYR A 316 -12.10 29.89 -0.14
N SER A 317 -12.46 28.65 -0.37
CA SER A 317 -13.32 27.88 0.55
C SER A 317 -12.75 26.47 0.72
N ILE A 318 -12.88 25.92 1.94
CA ILE A 318 -12.44 24.56 2.26
C ILE A 318 -13.63 23.79 2.84
N ARG A 319 -14.00 22.71 2.19
CA ARG A 319 -14.98 21.74 2.68
C ARG A 319 -14.25 20.54 3.26
N LYS A 320 -14.22 20.43 4.58
CA LYS A 320 -13.68 19.30 5.34
C LYS A 320 -14.68 18.13 5.34
N LYS A 321 -14.27 16.98 5.89
CA LYS A 321 -15.10 15.77 6.01
C LYS A 321 -15.60 15.27 4.65
N CYS A 322 -14.74 15.25 3.68
CA CYS A 322 -14.97 14.61 2.41
C CYS A 322 -14.29 13.24 2.34
N ALA A 323 -14.77 12.42 1.44
CA ALA A 323 -14.17 11.15 1.09
C ALA A 323 -14.12 10.97 -0.42
N LYS A 324 -13.10 10.28 -0.90
CA LYS A 324 -12.98 9.88 -2.28
C LYS A 324 -13.36 8.41 -2.42
N VAL A 325 -14.35 8.11 -3.26
CA VAL A 325 -14.76 6.76 -3.65
C VAL A 325 -14.39 6.56 -5.11
N THR A 326 -13.64 5.50 -5.40
CA THR A 326 -13.06 5.27 -6.72
C THR A 326 -13.47 3.90 -7.26
N LEU A 327 -14.15 3.88 -8.40
CA LEU A 327 -14.36 2.69 -9.22
C LEU A 327 -13.08 2.40 -10.01
N ILE A 328 -12.63 1.15 -10.01
CA ILE A 328 -11.39 0.69 -10.64
C ILE A 328 -11.73 -0.43 -11.63
N GLY A 329 -11.07 -0.42 -12.78
CA GLY A 329 -11.21 -1.47 -13.79
C GLY A 329 -10.18 -1.35 -14.89
N ALA A 330 -9.98 -2.43 -15.65
CA ALA A 330 -8.89 -2.58 -16.60
C ALA A 330 -8.87 -1.57 -17.77
N LYS A 331 -10.02 -1.04 -18.19
CA LYS A 331 -10.15 -0.09 -19.31
C LYS A 331 -11.44 0.74 -19.17
N ILE A 332 -11.59 1.48 -18.10
CA ILE A 332 -12.81 2.28 -17.87
C ILE A 332 -12.98 3.38 -18.92
N ASN A 333 -11.88 3.99 -19.33
CA ASN A 333 -11.92 5.06 -20.33
C ASN A 333 -12.21 4.47 -21.72
N GLY A 334 -13.17 5.04 -22.40
CA GLY A 334 -13.64 4.59 -23.70
C GLY A 334 -14.86 3.67 -23.67
N ILE A 335 -15.37 3.29 -22.48
CA ILE A 335 -16.62 2.55 -22.33
C ILE A 335 -17.78 3.55 -22.15
N PRO A 336 -18.66 3.70 -23.15
CA PRO A 336 -19.80 4.59 -23.01
C PRO A 336 -20.71 4.17 -21.84
N GLY A 337 -21.16 5.13 -21.05
CA GLY A 337 -22.18 4.92 -20.03
C GLY A 337 -21.67 4.60 -18.62
N VAL A 338 -20.38 4.31 -18.38
CA VAL A 338 -19.87 4.02 -17.04
C VAL A 338 -20.12 5.18 -16.08
N MET A 339 -19.74 6.41 -16.45
CA MET A 339 -20.00 7.59 -15.65
C MET A 339 -21.50 7.81 -15.42
N SER A 340 -22.35 7.58 -16.43
CA SER A 340 -23.81 7.70 -16.27
C SER A 340 -24.38 6.70 -15.28
N ARG A 341 -23.92 5.45 -15.30
CA ARG A 341 -24.31 4.41 -14.35
C ARG A 341 -23.88 4.79 -12.93
N LEU A 342 -22.62 5.22 -12.77
CA LEU A 342 -22.07 5.64 -11.49
C LEU A 342 -22.86 6.80 -10.88
N VAL A 343 -23.12 7.87 -11.66
CA VAL A 343 -23.94 9.02 -11.21
C VAL A 343 -25.34 8.59 -10.84
N LYS A 344 -25.99 7.71 -11.64
CA LYS A 344 -27.32 7.18 -11.33
C LYS A 344 -27.32 6.36 -10.04
N ALA A 345 -26.30 5.53 -9.79
CA ALA A 345 -26.19 4.75 -8.56
C ALA A 345 -26.15 5.66 -7.32
N LEU A 346 -25.29 6.68 -7.34
CA LEU A 346 -25.19 7.65 -6.25
C LEU A 346 -26.49 8.49 -6.08
N SER A 347 -27.10 8.90 -7.19
CA SER A 347 -28.34 9.70 -7.17
C SER A 347 -29.53 8.93 -6.60
N LYS A 348 -29.66 7.63 -6.85
CA LYS A 348 -30.68 6.77 -6.25
C LYS A 348 -30.63 6.75 -4.72
N GLU A 349 -29.43 6.83 -4.16
CA GLU A 349 -29.18 6.88 -2.72
C GLU A 349 -29.19 8.31 -2.16
N ASN A 350 -29.54 9.31 -2.97
CA ASN A 350 -29.52 10.75 -2.62
C ASN A 350 -28.16 11.25 -2.17
N ILE A 351 -27.07 10.71 -2.75
CA ILE A 351 -25.70 11.09 -2.42
C ILE A 351 -25.24 12.22 -3.35
N PRO A 352 -24.95 13.43 -2.81
CA PRO A 352 -24.43 14.53 -3.62
C PRO A 352 -23.02 14.25 -4.12
N LEU A 353 -22.83 14.35 -5.42
CA LEU A 353 -21.52 14.27 -6.04
C LEU A 353 -20.86 15.66 -6.02
N LEU A 354 -19.75 15.81 -5.28
CA LEU A 354 -19.08 17.10 -5.08
C LEU A 354 -18.08 17.42 -6.18
N GLN A 355 -17.36 16.40 -6.64
CA GLN A 355 -16.31 16.50 -7.66
C GLN A 355 -16.03 15.14 -8.27
N THR A 356 -15.57 15.09 -9.51
CA THR A 356 -15.14 13.87 -10.19
C THR A 356 -13.77 14.04 -10.82
N SER A 357 -13.06 12.94 -10.97
CA SER A 357 -11.86 12.84 -11.78
C SER A 357 -11.79 11.43 -12.35
N ASP A 358 -11.36 11.31 -13.60
CA ASP A 358 -11.23 10.05 -14.31
C ASP A 358 -9.84 9.86 -14.88
N SER A 359 -9.48 8.61 -15.08
CA SER A 359 -8.26 8.17 -15.76
C SER A 359 -8.58 6.96 -16.64
N SER A 360 -7.57 6.39 -17.29
CA SER A 360 -7.76 5.18 -18.10
C SER A 360 -8.34 4.00 -17.33
N MET A 361 -8.11 3.92 -16.02
CA MET A 361 -8.47 2.78 -15.17
C MET A 361 -9.34 3.13 -13.98
N THR A 362 -9.58 4.41 -13.71
CA THR A 362 -10.31 4.83 -12.50
C THR A 362 -11.31 5.93 -12.78
N ILE A 363 -12.44 5.90 -12.07
CA ILE A 363 -13.34 7.03 -11.92
C ILE A 363 -13.49 7.31 -10.43
N SER A 364 -13.00 8.47 -10.00
CA SER A 364 -13.04 8.93 -8.62
C SER A 364 -14.17 9.93 -8.42
N CYS A 365 -14.96 9.74 -7.36
CA CYS A 365 -16.04 10.60 -6.92
C CYS A 365 -15.73 11.15 -5.54
N LEU A 366 -15.81 12.45 -5.36
CA LEU A 366 -15.76 13.09 -4.05
C LEU A 366 -17.16 13.19 -3.48
N VAL A 367 -17.36 12.68 -2.28
CA VAL A 367 -18.62 12.65 -1.54
C VAL A 367 -18.41 13.15 -0.11
N ASP A 368 -19.49 13.34 0.65
CA ASP A 368 -19.39 13.59 2.09
C ASP A 368 -18.88 12.32 2.81
N SER A 369 -18.07 12.49 3.86
CA SER A 369 -17.53 11.34 4.61
C SER A 369 -18.60 10.45 5.24
N ASN A 370 -19.77 11.00 5.56
CA ASN A 370 -20.89 10.24 6.12
C ASN A 370 -21.52 9.30 5.08
N ASP A 371 -21.31 9.55 3.79
CA ASP A 371 -21.88 8.78 2.70
C ASP A 371 -20.95 7.69 2.13
N ILE A 372 -19.76 7.49 2.72
CA ILE A 372 -18.77 6.51 2.23
C ILE A 372 -19.41 5.12 2.04
N SER A 373 -19.99 4.56 3.09
CA SER A 373 -20.54 3.20 3.05
C SER A 373 -21.66 3.05 2.03
N LYS A 374 -22.58 4.03 1.97
CA LYS A 374 -23.65 4.04 0.98
C LYS A 374 -23.10 4.16 -0.45
N SER A 375 -22.08 5.02 -0.65
CA SER A 375 -21.46 5.21 -1.96
C SER A 375 -20.76 3.96 -2.45
N VAL A 376 -19.97 3.30 -1.58
CA VAL A 376 -19.28 2.04 -1.92
C VAL A 376 -20.31 0.98 -2.27
N HIS A 377 -21.34 0.79 -1.42
CA HIS A 377 -22.41 -0.19 -1.65
C HIS A 377 -23.18 0.08 -2.96
N ALA A 378 -23.60 1.32 -3.21
CA ALA A 378 -24.32 1.68 -4.42
C ALA A 378 -23.51 1.41 -5.69
N ILE A 379 -22.23 1.75 -5.70
CA ILE A 379 -21.34 1.52 -6.85
C ILE A 379 -21.05 0.03 -6.99
N HIS A 380 -20.73 -0.69 -5.91
CA HIS A 380 -20.42 -2.12 -5.93
C HIS A 380 -21.59 -2.93 -6.52
N ASN A 381 -22.82 -2.64 -6.09
CA ASN A 381 -24.02 -3.29 -6.61
C ASN A 381 -24.32 -2.92 -8.07
N GLU A 382 -24.22 -1.64 -8.45
CA GLU A 382 -24.49 -1.19 -9.81
C GLU A 382 -23.56 -1.88 -10.83
N PHE A 383 -22.33 -2.16 -10.44
CA PHE A 383 -21.33 -2.80 -11.30
C PHE A 383 -21.19 -4.31 -11.09
N HIS A 384 -22.06 -4.93 -10.27
CA HIS A 384 -22.11 -6.38 -10.02
C HIS A 384 -20.77 -6.98 -9.57
N LEU A 385 -20.11 -6.34 -8.60
CA LEU A 385 -18.83 -6.77 -8.07
C LEU A 385 -18.96 -7.82 -6.94
N ASN A 386 -20.17 -8.24 -6.65
CA ASN A 386 -20.55 -9.25 -5.67
C ASN A 386 -20.61 -10.67 -6.27
#